data_42aa99809c56b27cd90e148456f65bc9
#
_entry.id   42aa99809c56b27cd90e148456f65bc9
#
_cell.length_a   1.000
_cell.length_b   1.000
_cell.length_c   1.000
_cell.angle_alpha   90.00
_cell.angle_beta   90.00
_cell.angle_gamma   90.00
#
_symmetry.space_group_name_H-M   'P 1'
#
loop_
_entity.id
_entity.type
_entity.pdbx_description
1 polymer ?
#
loop_
_entity_poly.entity_id
_entity_poly.type
_entity_poly.pdbx_seq_one_letter_code
_entity_poly.pdbx_strand_id
1 'polypeptide(L)'
;MSLVLQSPAALPQQAAYHFLSKLSVETDVSDVWSDLQNGVTDFLLVDVRSEKAFLEAHIPGALSLPHPTICEASTTMLDPDKVLVVYCWSPACNGATKGAAKLAALGFRVKEMIGGMEYWRREGNPVEGTLGTEAPSIG
;
A
#
# COMPACT_ATOMS: atom_id res chain seq x y z
N MET A 1 21.34 29.25 -14.22
CA MET A 1 21.69 27.91 -13.72
C MET A 1 20.43 27.21 -13.23
N SER A 2 20.20 25.98 -13.66
CA SER A 2 19.00 25.22 -13.29
C SER A 2 19.33 24.16 -12.23
N LEU A 3 18.59 24.15 -11.13
CA LEU A 3 18.71 23.10 -10.13
C LEU A 3 18.15 21.77 -10.65
N VAL A 4 17.09 21.84 -11.46
CA VAL A 4 16.46 20.64 -12.04
C VAL A 4 17.40 19.92 -13.01
N LEU A 5 18.14 20.67 -13.80
CA LEU A 5 19.01 20.13 -14.84
C LEU A 5 20.45 19.91 -14.36
N GLN A 6 20.72 20.13 -13.07
CA GLN A 6 22.03 19.86 -12.47
C GLN A 6 22.40 18.39 -12.62
N SER A 7 21.41 17.50 -12.48
CA SER A 7 21.55 16.09 -12.82
C SER A 7 20.87 15.89 -14.18
N PRO A 8 21.58 15.37 -15.20
CA PRO A 8 20.97 15.15 -16.51
C PRO A 8 19.83 14.14 -16.43
N ALA A 9 18.79 14.37 -17.23
CA ALA A 9 17.70 13.40 -17.35
C ALA A 9 18.22 12.11 -18.00
N ALA A 10 17.66 10.98 -17.61
CA ALA A 10 17.96 9.70 -18.22
C ALA A 10 17.51 9.68 -19.68
N LEU A 11 18.11 8.81 -20.48
CA LEU A 11 17.62 8.57 -21.84
C LEU A 11 16.17 8.10 -21.80
N PRO A 12 15.32 8.47 -22.80
CA PRO A 12 13.90 8.12 -22.77
C PRO A 12 13.62 6.63 -22.57
N GLN A 13 14.39 5.75 -23.20
CA GLN A 13 14.21 4.30 -23.06
C GLN A 13 14.49 3.82 -21.62
N GLN A 14 15.53 4.34 -21.00
CA GLN A 14 15.87 4.02 -19.62
C GLN A 14 14.81 4.54 -18.66
N ALA A 15 14.34 5.77 -18.88
CA ALA A 15 13.30 6.37 -18.05
C ALA A 15 12.00 5.59 -18.18
N ALA A 16 11.59 5.20 -19.39
CA ALA A 16 10.39 4.41 -19.62
C ALA A 16 10.44 3.08 -18.87
N TYR A 17 11.56 2.38 -18.93
CA TYR A 17 11.76 1.13 -18.20
C TYR A 17 11.62 1.33 -16.69
N HIS A 18 12.28 2.34 -16.15
CA HIS A 18 12.24 2.64 -14.72
C HIS A 18 10.80 2.94 -14.24
N PHE A 19 10.11 3.82 -14.95
CA PHE A 19 8.75 4.21 -14.55
C PHE A 19 7.75 3.06 -14.69
N LEU A 20 7.85 2.25 -15.73
CA LEU A 20 7.02 1.06 -15.87
C LEU A 20 7.29 0.04 -14.76
N SER A 21 8.56 -0.15 -14.39
CA SER A 21 8.93 -1.00 -13.24
C SER A 21 8.30 -0.48 -11.95
N LYS A 22 8.34 0.84 -11.75
CA LYS A 22 7.73 1.47 -10.58
C LYS A 22 6.22 1.21 -10.52
N LEU A 23 5.54 1.37 -11.65
CA LEU A 23 4.09 1.11 -11.74
C LEU A 23 3.74 -0.38 -11.51
N SER A 24 4.66 -1.28 -11.74
CA SER A 24 4.43 -2.70 -11.48
C SER A 24 4.45 -3.06 -9.98
N VAL A 25 5.02 -2.22 -9.14
CA VAL A 25 5.15 -2.45 -7.70
C VAL A 25 4.46 -1.38 -6.84
N GLU A 26 3.89 -0.35 -7.45
CA GLU A 26 3.20 0.72 -6.73
C GLU A 26 1.82 0.99 -7.32
N THR A 27 0.92 1.43 -6.47
CA THR A 27 -0.35 2.07 -6.82
C THR A 27 -0.54 3.25 -5.86
N ASP A 28 -1.64 3.96 -5.98
CA ASP A 28 -1.91 5.11 -5.11
C ASP A 28 -3.32 5.07 -4.54
N VAL A 29 -3.58 6.01 -3.63
CA VAL A 29 -4.86 6.13 -2.94
C VAL A 29 -6.02 6.36 -3.92
N SER A 30 -5.81 7.20 -4.93
CA SER A 30 -6.84 7.53 -5.90
C SER A 30 -7.28 6.31 -6.72
N ASP A 31 -6.32 5.56 -7.23
CA ASP A 31 -6.60 4.36 -8.03
C ASP A 31 -7.28 3.28 -7.20
N VAL A 32 -6.80 3.04 -5.98
CA VAL A 32 -7.42 2.06 -5.07
C VAL A 32 -8.86 2.45 -4.76
N TRP A 33 -9.10 3.71 -4.41
CA TRP A 33 -10.45 4.17 -4.10
C TRP A 33 -11.39 4.03 -5.30
N SER A 34 -10.92 4.41 -6.48
CA SER A 34 -11.69 4.25 -7.71
C SER A 34 -12.08 2.79 -7.97
N ASP A 35 -11.12 1.88 -7.82
CA ASP A 35 -11.38 0.44 -8.01
C ASP A 35 -12.36 -0.11 -6.97
N LEU A 36 -12.24 0.29 -5.71
CA LEU A 36 -13.18 -0.13 -4.68
C LEU A 36 -14.59 0.34 -4.99
N GLN A 37 -14.75 1.59 -5.45
CA GLN A 37 -16.05 2.12 -5.84
C GLN A 37 -16.65 1.39 -7.04
N ASN A 38 -15.82 0.91 -7.95
CA ASN A 38 -16.24 0.16 -9.13
C ASN A 38 -16.41 -1.34 -8.88
N GLY A 39 -16.26 -1.79 -7.65
CA GLY A 39 -16.47 -3.19 -7.29
C GLY A 39 -15.37 -4.14 -7.77
N VAL A 40 -14.17 -3.64 -8.03
CA VAL A 40 -13.03 -4.48 -8.42
C VAL A 40 -12.62 -5.36 -7.24
N THR A 41 -12.54 -6.67 -7.47
CA THR A 41 -12.21 -7.66 -6.43
C THR A 41 -10.96 -8.47 -6.77
N ASP A 42 -10.19 -8.05 -7.76
CA ASP A 42 -9.02 -8.78 -8.26
C ASP A 42 -7.78 -8.58 -7.38
N PHE A 43 -7.88 -7.76 -6.35
CA PHE A 43 -6.81 -7.53 -5.39
C PHE A 43 -7.37 -7.55 -3.96
N LEU A 44 -6.46 -7.78 -3.00
CA LEU A 44 -6.76 -7.71 -1.57
C LEU A 44 -5.96 -6.57 -0.97
N LEU A 45 -6.62 -5.73 -0.17
CA LEU A 45 -5.94 -4.72 0.62
C LEU A 45 -5.40 -5.35 1.91
N VAL A 46 -4.15 -5.07 2.22
CA VAL A 46 -3.49 -5.60 3.42
C VAL A 46 -2.90 -4.43 4.20
N ASP A 47 -3.42 -4.25 5.40
CA ASP A 47 -2.92 -3.26 6.36
C ASP A 47 -1.76 -3.90 7.12
N VAL A 48 -0.55 -3.36 6.94
CA VAL A 48 0.65 -3.93 7.56
C VAL A 48 1.09 -3.15 8.81
N ARG A 49 0.25 -2.23 9.28
CA ARG A 49 0.44 -1.55 10.57
C ARG A 49 0.18 -2.52 11.72
N SER A 50 0.33 -2.05 12.96
CA SER A 50 -0.03 -2.85 14.13
C SER A 50 -1.51 -3.23 14.11
N GLU A 51 -1.84 -4.34 14.77
CA GLU A 51 -3.23 -4.76 14.93
C GLU A 51 -4.06 -3.70 15.64
N LYS A 52 -3.49 -3.02 16.64
CA LYS A 52 -4.16 -1.93 17.34
C LYS A 52 -4.56 -0.82 16.37
N ALA A 53 -3.64 -0.38 15.52
CA ALA A 53 -3.93 0.66 14.53
C ALA A 53 -5.03 0.24 13.57
N PHE A 54 -4.99 -1.00 13.09
CA PHE A 54 -6.03 -1.57 12.24
C PHE A 54 -7.40 -1.56 12.91
N LEU A 55 -7.47 -2.02 14.16
CA LEU A 55 -8.74 -2.08 14.88
C LEU A 55 -9.33 -0.69 15.11
N GLU A 56 -8.49 0.31 15.33
CA GLU A 56 -8.95 1.69 15.53
C GLU A 56 -9.51 2.32 14.25
N ALA A 57 -8.84 2.13 13.13
CA ALA A 57 -9.33 2.58 11.82
C ALA A 57 -8.55 1.88 10.71
N HIS A 58 -9.26 1.37 9.71
CA HIS A 58 -8.67 0.74 8.54
C HIS A 58 -9.53 1.02 7.31
N ILE A 59 -8.99 0.77 6.14
CA ILE A 59 -9.73 0.88 4.87
C ILE A 59 -10.77 -0.25 4.83
N PRO A 60 -12.03 0.04 4.50
CA PRO A 60 -13.04 -1.00 4.39
C PRO A 60 -12.61 -2.17 3.50
N GLY A 61 -12.75 -3.39 4.01
CA GLY A 61 -12.35 -4.62 3.30
C GLY A 61 -10.89 -5.01 3.46
N ALA A 62 -10.07 -4.20 4.11
CA ALA A 62 -8.67 -4.53 4.33
C ALA A 62 -8.49 -5.66 5.36
N LEU A 63 -7.44 -6.44 5.19
CA LEU A 63 -7.01 -7.47 6.13
C LEU A 63 -5.87 -6.94 6.99
N SER A 64 -5.86 -7.30 8.27
CA SER A 64 -4.77 -6.96 9.19
C SER A 64 -3.66 -8.00 9.10
N LEU A 65 -2.46 -7.56 8.72
CA LEU A 65 -1.29 -8.42 8.69
C LEU A 65 -0.06 -7.58 9.01
N PRO A 66 0.23 -7.33 10.31
CA PRO A 66 1.38 -6.53 10.70
C PRO A 66 2.68 -7.05 10.09
N HIS A 67 3.49 -6.16 9.49
CA HIS A 67 4.65 -6.61 8.72
C HIS A 67 5.66 -7.46 9.50
N PRO A 68 5.86 -7.27 10.83
CA PRO A 68 6.76 -8.17 11.57
C PRO A 68 6.27 -9.61 11.68
N THR A 69 4.97 -9.84 11.48
CA THR A 69 4.35 -11.18 11.63
C THR A 69 4.24 -11.93 10.30
N ILE A 70 4.63 -11.32 9.19
CA ILE A 70 4.50 -11.94 7.87
C ILE A 70 5.48 -13.11 7.74
N CYS A 71 4.92 -14.30 7.53
CA CYS A 71 5.68 -15.53 7.31
C CYS A 71 4.77 -16.51 6.56
N GLU A 72 5.31 -17.68 6.23
CA GLU A 72 4.52 -18.70 5.53
C GLU A 72 3.25 -19.06 6.30
N ALA A 73 3.37 -19.27 7.62
CA ALA A 73 2.23 -19.67 8.44
C ALA A 73 1.13 -18.61 8.51
N SER A 74 1.48 -17.32 8.57
CA SER A 74 0.51 -16.23 8.70
C SER A 74 -0.19 -15.85 7.39
N THR A 75 0.24 -16.41 6.26
CA THR A 75 -0.27 -16.06 4.92
C THR A 75 -1.05 -17.18 4.25
N THR A 76 -1.30 -18.29 4.95
CA THR A 76 -1.97 -19.46 4.37
C THR A 76 -3.39 -19.17 3.89
N MET A 77 -4.07 -18.17 4.47
CA MET A 77 -5.42 -17.79 4.10
C MET A 77 -5.49 -16.84 2.91
N LEU A 78 -4.35 -16.29 2.46
CA LEU A 78 -4.33 -15.35 1.36
C LEU A 78 -4.46 -16.08 0.02
N ASP A 79 -5.31 -15.53 -0.87
CA ASP A 79 -5.49 -16.09 -2.20
C ASP A 79 -4.25 -15.80 -3.06
N PRO A 80 -3.50 -16.83 -3.48
CA PRO A 80 -2.27 -16.64 -4.26
C PRO A 80 -2.51 -16.10 -5.67
N ASP A 81 -3.75 -16.13 -6.14
CA ASP A 81 -4.10 -15.65 -7.48
C ASP A 81 -4.44 -14.16 -7.50
N LYS A 82 -4.59 -13.54 -6.34
CA LYS A 82 -4.89 -12.12 -6.24
C LYS A 82 -3.63 -11.31 -5.96
N VAL A 83 -3.57 -10.12 -6.54
CA VAL A 83 -2.53 -9.14 -6.19
C VAL A 83 -2.82 -8.61 -4.79
N LEU A 84 -1.79 -8.53 -3.97
CA LEU A 84 -1.90 -7.93 -2.64
C LEU A 84 -1.50 -6.45 -2.75
N VAL A 85 -2.36 -5.57 -2.26
CA VAL A 85 -2.07 -4.14 -2.19
C VAL A 85 -1.85 -3.79 -0.73
N VAL A 86 -0.62 -3.47 -0.37
CA VAL A 86 -0.24 -3.21 1.02
C VAL A 86 -0.18 -1.73 1.31
N TYR A 87 -0.54 -1.33 2.53
CA TYR A 87 -0.40 0.05 2.97
C TYR A 87 0.04 0.12 4.43
N CYS A 88 0.67 1.22 4.78
CA CYS A 88 1.08 1.54 6.14
C CYS A 88 0.54 2.93 6.51
N TRP A 89 1.26 3.67 7.33
CA TRP A 89 0.78 4.96 7.85
C TRP A 89 0.83 6.10 6.85
N SER A 90 1.99 6.30 6.19
CA SER A 90 2.25 7.52 5.41
C SER A 90 3.44 7.32 4.48
N PRO A 91 3.71 8.29 3.59
CA PRO A 91 4.94 8.25 2.78
C PRO A 91 6.24 8.23 3.58
N ALA A 92 6.18 8.65 4.85
CA ALA A 92 7.35 8.64 5.74
C ALA A 92 7.57 7.29 6.42
N CYS A 93 6.66 6.33 6.24
CA CYS A 93 6.74 5.01 6.86
C CYS A 93 7.11 3.96 5.81
N ASN A 94 8.17 3.20 6.06
CA ASN A 94 8.58 2.13 5.16
C ASN A 94 7.98 0.76 5.50
N GLY A 95 6.98 0.72 6.38
CA GLY A 95 6.33 -0.53 6.78
C GLY A 95 5.69 -1.27 5.61
N ALA A 96 5.08 -0.54 4.67
CA ALA A 96 4.49 -1.14 3.48
C ALA A 96 5.57 -1.78 2.59
N THR A 97 6.72 -1.12 2.42
CA THR A 97 7.84 -1.69 1.67
C THR A 97 8.38 -2.95 2.34
N LYS A 98 8.51 -2.93 3.68
CA LYS A 98 8.94 -4.10 4.43
C LYS A 98 7.96 -5.26 4.29
N GLY A 99 6.67 -4.98 4.41
CA GLY A 99 5.62 -5.98 4.23
C GLY A 99 5.59 -6.53 2.82
N ALA A 100 5.66 -5.66 1.82
CA ALA A 100 5.69 -6.05 0.41
C ALA A 100 6.87 -6.96 0.09
N ALA A 101 8.07 -6.64 0.60
CA ALA A 101 9.26 -7.45 0.39
C ALA A 101 9.08 -8.87 0.94
N LYS A 102 8.52 -8.99 2.15
CA LYS A 102 8.27 -10.30 2.76
C LYS A 102 7.23 -11.10 1.99
N LEU A 103 6.13 -10.47 1.58
CA LEU A 103 5.09 -11.13 0.82
C LEU A 103 5.59 -11.58 -0.56
N ALA A 104 6.34 -10.73 -1.23
CA ALA A 104 6.93 -11.07 -2.53
C ALA A 104 7.90 -12.24 -2.40
N ALA A 105 8.71 -12.28 -1.33
CA ALA A 105 9.63 -13.40 -1.07
C ALA A 105 8.88 -14.72 -0.84
N LEU A 106 7.62 -14.66 -0.38
CA LEU A 106 6.76 -15.84 -0.23
C LEU A 106 6.02 -16.23 -1.52
N GLY A 107 6.23 -15.49 -2.61
CA GLY A 107 5.67 -15.81 -3.92
C GLY A 107 4.41 -15.04 -4.29
N PHE A 108 3.96 -14.09 -3.49
CA PHE A 108 2.81 -13.27 -3.80
C PHE A 108 3.17 -12.13 -4.75
N ARG A 109 2.21 -11.73 -5.58
CA ARG A 109 2.31 -10.52 -6.38
C ARG A 109 1.81 -9.36 -5.52
N VAL A 110 2.64 -8.32 -5.37
CA VAL A 110 2.38 -7.26 -4.40
C VAL A 110 2.57 -5.90 -5.04
N LYS A 111 1.73 -4.96 -4.66
CA LYS A 111 1.93 -3.51 -4.91
C LYS A 111 1.80 -2.77 -3.60
N GLU A 112 2.58 -1.70 -3.45
CA GLU A 112 2.40 -0.76 -2.35
C GLU A 112 1.41 0.33 -2.77
N MET A 113 0.45 0.65 -1.89
CA MET A 113 -0.35 1.86 -2.04
C MET A 113 0.44 3.02 -1.42
N ILE A 114 1.05 3.84 -2.27
CA ILE A 114 1.77 5.02 -1.78
C ILE A 114 0.79 6.02 -1.18
N GLY A 115 1.27 6.77 -0.21
CA GLY A 115 0.45 7.71 0.55
C GLY A 115 -0.06 7.15 1.87
N GLY A 116 -0.41 5.87 1.92
CA GLY A 116 -0.83 5.19 3.13
C GLY A 116 -2.14 5.70 3.72
N MET A 117 -2.37 5.34 4.98
CA MET A 117 -3.57 5.75 5.71
C MET A 117 -3.70 7.26 5.81
N GLU A 118 -2.59 7.98 5.97
CA GLU A 118 -2.60 9.42 6.08
C GLU A 118 -3.28 10.07 4.86
N TYR A 119 -2.82 9.73 3.65
CA TYR A 119 -3.39 10.33 2.43
C TYR A 119 -4.73 9.75 2.06
N TRP A 120 -5.00 8.49 2.41
CA TRP A 120 -6.35 7.94 2.31
C TRP A 120 -7.37 8.84 3.03
N ARG A 121 -7.03 9.23 4.24
CA ARG A 121 -7.91 10.08 5.08
C ARG A 121 -7.90 11.53 4.64
N ARG A 122 -6.75 12.06 4.21
CA ARG A 122 -6.67 13.46 3.72
C ARG A 122 -7.54 13.68 2.50
N GLU A 123 -7.75 12.68 1.68
CA GLU A 123 -8.64 12.74 0.52
C GLU A 123 -10.11 12.51 0.87
N GLY A 124 -10.42 12.32 2.14
CA GLY A 124 -11.80 12.15 2.60
C GLY A 124 -12.38 10.77 2.39
N ASN A 125 -11.54 9.77 2.14
CA ASN A 125 -12.00 8.41 1.89
C ASN A 125 -12.44 7.73 3.19
N PRO A 126 -13.40 6.78 3.15
CA PRO A 126 -13.97 6.18 4.35
C PRO A 126 -13.03 5.24 5.08
N VAL A 127 -13.20 5.18 6.40
CA VAL A 127 -12.50 4.22 7.25
C VAL A 127 -13.52 3.51 8.16
N GLU A 128 -13.19 2.30 8.58
CA GLU A 128 -13.95 1.52 9.57
C GLU A 128 -13.05 1.22 10.75
N GLY A 129 -13.65 1.02 11.92
CA GLY A 129 -12.93 0.65 13.13
C GLY A 129 -13.57 1.25 14.38
N THR A 130 -12.99 0.92 15.53
CA THR A 130 -13.55 1.31 16.83
C THR A 130 -13.53 2.82 17.07
N LEU A 131 -12.56 3.52 16.51
CA LEU A 131 -12.45 4.98 16.60
C LEU A 131 -12.85 5.68 15.29
N GLY A 132 -12.77 4.99 14.15
CA GLY A 132 -13.12 5.56 12.86
C GLY A 132 -12.34 6.85 12.60
N THR A 133 -13.06 7.93 12.30
CA THR A 133 -12.45 9.24 12.01
C THR A 133 -11.79 9.89 13.23
N GLU A 134 -12.02 9.38 14.44
CA GLU A 134 -11.37 9.86 15.67
C GLU A 134 -10.00 9.22 15.90
N ALA A 135 -9.63 8.21 15.11
CA ALA A 135 -8.33 7.58 15.22
C ALA A 135 -7.21 8.53 14.78
N PRO A 136 -5.97 8.34 15.31
CA PRO A 136 -4.82 9.11 14.81
C PRO A 136 -4.64 8.94 13.31
N SER A 137 -4.26 10.02 12.61
CA SER A 137 -4.02 9.96 11.16
C SER A 137 -2.60 9.56 10.81
N ILE A 138 -1.69 9.68 11.77
CA ILE A 138 -0.28 9.28 11.61
C ILE A 138 0.17 8.55 12.88
N GLY A 139 1.16 7.70 12.72
CA GLY A 139 1.67 6.94 13.84
C GLY A 139 3.15 6.70 13.77
#